data_5951687b120f318fc67104600dbe6677
#
_entry.id   5951687b120f318fc67104600dbe6677
#
_cell.length_a   1.000
_cell.length_b   1.000
_cell.length_c   1.000
_cell.angle_alpha   90.00
_cell.angle_beta   90.00
_cell.angle_gamma   90.00
#
_symmetry.space_group_name_H-M   'P 1'
#
loop_
_entity.id
_entity.type
_entity.pdbx_description
1 polymer ?
#
loop_
_entity_poly.entity_id
_entity_poly.type
_entity_poly.pdbx_seq_one_letter_code
_entity_poly.pdbx_strand_id
1 'polypeptide(L)'
;MNTLQPFETRTAAGEVRGLDVRSIAKAYDGRAVLHDVSLTVSRGEVVGLLGPNGAGKTTSFYSVMGLVKPDSGRIYLDGAEITGLPMYRRAVLGLGYLPQETSIFRGLTVEQNILSVLEIAEPDDDARYARLEQLLDEFGLVSLRAAPAMALSGGERRRCEIARSLATDPSIMLLDEPFAGIDPISIADIRELVIDLKRRDIGVLITDHNVRETLEIVDRACIIYDGQVLFQGTPQALVADQEVRRLYLGESFAL
;
A
#
# COMPACT_ATOMS: atom_id res chain seq x y z
N MET A 1 -2.66 -29.60 -13.35
CA MET A 1 -3.95 -28.97 -13.02
C MET A 1 -4.06 -28.99 -11.49
N ASN A 2 -3.70 -27.89 -10.85
CA ASN A 2 -3.75 -27.75 -9.39
C ASN A 2 -4.88 -26.76 -9.09
N THR A 3 -6.09 -27.27 -8.96
CA THR A 3 -7.27 -26.51 -8.56
C THR A 3 -7.03 -25.93 -7.18
N LEU A 4 -6.81 -24.63 -7.12
CA LEU A 4 -6.78 -23.86 -5.88
C LEU A 4 -8.16 -23.98 -5.21
N GLN A 5 -8.27 -24.75 -4.14
CA GLN A 5 -9.48 -24.79 -3.33
C GLN A 5 -9.73 -23.40 -2.72
N PRO A 6 -10.98 -22.90 -2.72
CA PRO A 6 -11.31 -21.65 -2.06
C PRO A 6 -11.06 -21.78 -0.56
N PHE A 7 -10.29 -20.85 -0.01
CA PHE A 7 -10.10 -20.71 1.43
C PHE A 7 -11.44 -20.27 2.05
N GLU A 8 -12.01 -21.09 2.94
CA GLU A 8 -13.15 -20.69 3.76
C GLU A 8 -12.70 -19.59 4.72
N THR A 9 -13.14 -18.36 4.49
CA THR A 9 -12.96 -17.21 5.38
C THR A 9 -13.95 -17.33 6.53
N ARG A 10 -13.48 -17.68 7.73
CA ARG A 10 -14.27 -17.55 8.97
C ARG A 10 -14.20 -16.10 9.45
N THR A 11 -15.28 -15.36 9.27
CA THR A 11 -15.49 -14.05 9.90
C THR A 11 -16.05 -14.23 11.30
N ALA A 12 -15.29 -13.82 12.32
CA ALA A 12 -15.81 -13.71 13.69
C ALA A 12 -16.31 -12.28 13.94
N ALA A 13 -17.42 -12.13 14.66
CA ALA A 13 -18.02 -10.84 15.00
C ALA A 13 -17.00 -9.95 15.77
N GLY A 14 -16.63 -8.80 15.19
CA GLY A 14 -15.64 -7.85 15.76
C GLY A 14 -14.38 -7.65 14.90
N GLU A 15 -14.30 -8.22 13.71
CA GLU A 15 -13.14 -8.12 12.83
C GLU A 15 -13.12 -6.81 12.03
N VAL A 16 -11.91 -6.23 11.90
CA VAL A 16 -11.65 -5.06 11.06
C VAL A 16 -11.85 -5.47 9.58
N ARG A 17 -12.73 -4.79 8.88
CA ARG A 17 -12.83 -4.91 7.42
C ARG A 17 -11.68 -4.11 6.81
N GLY A 18 -10.62 -4.80 6.40
CA GLY A 18 -9.37 -4.21 5.94
C GLY A 18 -8.16 -4.95 6.49
N LEU A 19 -7.06 -4.22 6.69
CA LEU A 19 -5.80 -4.72 7.23
C LEU A 19 -5.79 -4.60 8.76
N ASP A 20 -5.40 -5.67 9.46
CA ASP A 20 -5.24 -5.69 10.90
C ASP A 20 -3.90 -6.38 11.27
N VAL A 21 -2.98 -5.59 11.79
CA VAL A 21 -1.66 -6.02 12.24
C VAL A 21 -1.65 -6.04 13.76
N ARG A 22 -1.36 -7.21 14.35
CA ARG A 22 -1.44 -7.44 15.80
C ARG A 22 -0.08 -7.86 16.35
N SER A 23 0.51 -6.99 17.15
CA SER A 23 1.69 -7.25 17.98
C SER A 23 2.84 -7.92 17.23
N ILE A 24 3.15 -7.44 16.01
CA ILE A 24 4.27 -8.01 15.25
C ILE A 24 5.61 -7.58 15.85
N ALA A 25 6.52 -8.57 15.95
CA ALA A 25 7.90 -8.35 16.36
C ALA A 25 8.86 -8.96 15.34
N LYS A 26 10.05 -8.37 15.23
CA LYS A 26 11.11 -8.83 14.33
C LYS A 26 12.49 -8.51 14.86
N ALA A 27 13.38 -9.50 14.84
CA ALA A 27 14.79 -9.31 15.11
C ALA A 27 15.65 -9.79 13.93
N TYR A 28 16.80 -9.16 13.73
CA TYR A 28 17.84 -9.57 12.81
C TYR A 28 19.15 -9.73 13.58
N ASP A 29 19.78 -10.89 13.48
CA ASP A 29 21.05 -11.21 14.16
C ASP A 29 21.04 -10.84 15.65
N GLY A 30 19.94 -11.14 16.34
CA GLY A 30 19.77 -10.86 17.76
C GLY A 30 19.41 -9.40 18.11
N ARG A 31 19.39 -8.48 17.13
CA ARG A 31 18.95 -7.10 17.33
C ARG A 31 17.46 -6.98 17.00
N ALA A 32 16.67 -6.67 18.00
CA ALA A 32 15.25 -6.37 17.78
C ALA A 32 15.08 -5.08 16.99
N VAL A 33 14.23 -5.12 15.94
CA VAL A 33 13.88 -3.97 15.08
C VAL A 33 12.41 -3.61 15.25
N LEU A 34 11.57 -4.61 15.49
CA LEU A 34 10.17 -4.42 15.91
C LEU A 34 9.97 -5.16 17.22
N HIS A 35 9.33 -4.51 18.18
CA HIS A 35 9.07 -5.09 19.51
C HIS A 35 7.61 -5.51 19.67
N ASP A 36 6.67 -4.62 19.34
CA ASP A 36 5.21 -4.84 19.47
C ASP A 36 4.50 -3.80 18.60
N VAL A 37 4.46 -4.03 17.29
CA VAL A 37 3.80 -3.10 16.38
C VAL A 37 2.40 -3.60 16.04
N SER A 38 1.40 -2.78 16.36
CA SER A 38 -0.01 -3.01 16.03
C SER A 38 -0.57 -1.82 15.30
N LEU A 39 -1.23 -2.04 14.16
CA LEU A 39 -1.92 -1.01 13.39
C LEU A 39 -3.07 -1.62 12.59
N THR A 40 -4.04 -0.80 12.27
CA THR A 40 -5.16 -1.19 11.40
C THR A 40 -5.29 -0.22 10.24
N VAL A 41 -5.83 -0.69 9.13
CA VAL A 41 -6.27 0.13 7.99
C VAL A 41 -7.62 -0.37 7.55
N SER A 42 -8.67 0.42 7.75
CA SER A 42 -10.02 0.08 7.27
C SER A 42 -10.12 0.30 5.76
N ARG A 43 -11.06 -0.38 5.12
CA ARG A 43 -11.39 -0.05 3.73
C ARG A 43 -11.86 1.39 3.64
N GLY A 44 -11.45 2.11 2.59
CA GLY A 44 -11.75 3.53 2.40
C GLY A 44 -11.05 4.48 3.40
N GLU A 45 -10.14 3.98 4.23
CA GLU A 45 -9.31 4.78 5.13
C GLU A 45 -7.89 4.94 4.58
N VAL A 46 -7.30 6.11 4.75
CA VAL A 46 -5.89 6.37 4.42
C VAL A 46 -5.08 6.52 5.70
N VAL A 47 -4.11 5.63 5.89
CA VAL A 47 -3.24 5.60 7.09
C VAL A 47 -1.80 5.85 6.70
N GLY A 48 -1.16 6.83 7.35
CA GLY A 48 0.28 7.08 7.22
C GLY A 48 1.09 6.28 8.25
N LEU A 49 2.10 5.55 7.79
CA LEU A 49 3.08 4.87 8.65
C LEU A 49 4.37 5.69 8.65
N LEU A 50 4.57 6.50 9.68
CA LEU A 50 5.61 7.50 9.78
C LEU A 50 6.58 7.20 10.94
N GLY A 51 7.68 7.93 11.00
CA GLY A 51 8.69 7.81 12.05
C GLY A 51 10.11 8.08 11.53
N PRO A 52 11.11 8.21 12.40
CA PRO A 52 12.49 8.46 12.00
C PRO A 52 13.12 7.28 11.25
N ASN A 53 14.31 7.53 10.65
CA ASN A 53 15.07 6.47 10.01
C ASN A 53 15.51 5.41 11.03
N GLY A 54 15.37 4.13 10.64
CA GLY A 54 15.68 3.01 11.53
C GLY A 54 14.60 2.67 12.57
N ALA A 55 13.48 3.39 12.60
CA ALA A 55 12.40 3.14 13.57
C ALA A 55 11.64 1.81 13.37
N GLY A 56 11.82 1.14 12.23
CA GLY A 56 11.11 -0.11 11.92
C GLY A 56 10.00 0.01 10.88
N LYS A 57 9.77 1.19 10.28
CA LYS A 57 8.71 1.42 9.26
C LYS A 57 8.79 0.42 8.10
N THR A 58 9.94 0.36 7.42
CA THR A 58 10.15 -0.54 6.28
C THR A 58 9.98 -2.01 6.67
N THR A 59 10.46 -2.41 7.85
CA THR A 59 10.29 -3.77 8.34
C THR A 59 8.82 -4.10 8.60
N SER A 60 8.07 -3.18 9.21
CA SER A 60 6.61 -3.31 9.41
C SER A 60 5.87 -3.41 8.08
N PHE A 61 6.17 -2.51 7.16
CA PHE A 61 5.58 -2.45 5.82
C PHE A 61 5.87 -3.73 5.02
N TYR A 62 7.11 -4.20 5.01
CA TYR A 62 7.52 -5.44 4.35
C TYR A 62 6.96 -6.68 5.04
N SER A 63 6.69 -6.62 6.34
CA SER A 63 5.96 -7.69 7.03
C SER A 63 4.52 -7.79 6.56
N VAL A 64 3.85 -6.65 6.35
CA VAL A 64 2.50 -6.59 5.76
C VAL A 64 2.51 -7.11 4.32
N MET A 65 3.51 -6.76 3.53
CA MET A 65 3.65 -7.26 2.14
C MET A 65 3.93 -8.76 2.06
N GLY A 66 4.53 -9.36 3.08
CA GLY A 66 4.99 -10.76 3.06
C GLY A 66 6.39 -10.95 2.49
N LEU A 67 7.18 -9.89 2.38
CA LEU A 67 8.62 -9.94 2.05
C LEU A 67 9.46 -10.26 3.27
N VAL A 68 9.01 -9.82 4.46
CA VAL A 68 9.62 -10.13 5.75
C VAL A 68 8.62 -10.93 6.58
N LYS A 69 9.04 -12.09 7.09
CA LYS A 69 8.22 -12.85 8.04
C LYS A 69 8.47 -12.31 9.45
N PRO A 70 7.45 -11.83 10.18
CA PRO A 70 7.58 -11.47 11.58
C PRO A 70 7.93 -12.72 12.42
N ASP A 71 8.64 -12.52 13.52
CA ASP A 71 9.03 -13.58 14.43
C ASP A 71 7.88 -13.93 15.39
N SER A 72 7.02 -12.94 15.68
CA SER A 72 5.78 -13.11 16.43
C SER A 72 4.71 -12.13 15.97
N GLY A 73 3.49 -12.27 16.49
CA GLY A 73 2.33 -11.48 16.09
C GLY A 73 1.59 -12.06 14.90
N ARG A 74 0.54 -11.39 14.46
CA ARG A 74 -0.33 -11.86 13.38
C ARG A 74 -0.77 -10.71 12.48
N ILE A 75 -1.02 -11.01 11.22
CA ILE A 75 -1.50 -10.07 10.21
C ILE A 75 -2.73 -10.67 9.55
N TYR A 76 -3.80 -9.88 9.48
CA TYR A 76 -5.08 -10.27 8.88
C TYR A 76 -5.46 -9.30 7.76
N LEU A 77 -6.09 -9.81 6.73
CA LEU A 77 -6.72 -9.06 5.66
C LEU A 77 -8.18 -9.50 5.55
N ASP A 78 -9.13 -8.57 5.76
CA ASP A 78 -10.56 -8.85 5.82
C ASP A 78 -10.92 -10.08 6.68
N GLY A 79 -10.28 -10.20 7.85
CA GLY A 79 -10.46 -11.29 8.79
C GLY A 79 -9.68 -12.58 8.47
N ALA A 80 -9.11 -12.71 7.28
CA ALA A 80 -8.27 -13.86 6.92
C ALA A 80 -6.83 -13.68 7.41
N GLU A 81 -6.28 -14.65 8.13
CA GLU A 81 -4.87 -14.58 8.55
C GLU A 81 -3.92 -14.77 7.36
N ILE A 82 -3.06 -13.77 7.13
CA ILE A 82 -2.09 -13.75 6.04
C ILE A 82 -0.63 -13.81 6.51
N THR A 83 -0.37 -13.94 7.81
CA THR A 83 0.97 -13.86 8.43
C THR A 83 2.01 -14.74 7.74
N GLY A 84 1.66 -16.00 7.47
CA GLY A 84 2.55 -16.98 6.85
C GLY A 84 2.51 -17.01 5.32
N LEU A 85 1.67 -16.18 4.68
CA LEU A 85 1.48 -16.21 3.23
C LEU A 85 2.55 -15.39 2.52
N PRO A 86 3.11 -15.88 1.40
CA PRO A 86 4.00 -15.11 0.55
C PRO A 86 3.23 -14.01 -0.19
N MET A 87 3.95 -12.98 -0.67
CA MET A 87 3.42 -11.78 -1.31
C MET A 87 2.37 -12.08 -2.41
N TYR A 88 2.64 -13.03 -3.32
CA TYR A 88 1.71 -13.35 -4.41
C TYR A 88 0.36 -13.90 -3.93
N ARG A 89 0.33 -14.63 -2.80
CA ARG A 89 -0.92 -15.10 -2.18
C ARG A 89 -1.70 -13.95 -1.55
N ARG A 90 -0.99 -13.00 -0.94
CA ARG A 90 -1.61 -11.80 -0.37
C ARG A 90 -2.22 -10.92 -1.46
N ALA A 91 -1.56 -10.82 -2.64
CA ALA A 91 -2.08 -10.09 -3.78
C ALA A 91 -3.41 -10.69 -4.27
N VAL A 92 -3.52 -12.02 -4.37
CA VAL A 92 -4.78 -12.72 -4.74
C VAL A 92 -5.88 -12.50 -3.70
N LEU A 93 -5.52 -12.28 -2.43
CA LEU A 93 -6.47 -11.96 -1.35
C LEU A 93 -6.88 -10.49 -1.30
N GLY A 94 -6.33 -9.64 -2.17
CA GLY A 94 -6.70 -8.24 -2.26
C GLY A 94 -5.71 -7.25 -1.63
N LEU A 95 -4.44 -7.63 -1.44
CA LEU A 95 -3.39 -6.71 -1.01
C LEU A 95 -2.61 -6.19 -2.21
N GLY A 96 -2.88 -4.98 -2.65
CA GLY A 96 -2.16 -4.28 -3.72
C GLY A 96 -0.88 -3.62 -3.23
N TYR A 97 0.08 -3.42 -4.14
CA TYR A 97 1.35 -2.76 -3.82
C TYR A 97 1.83 -1.87 -4.96
N LEU A 98 2.18 -0.66 -4.63
CA LEU A 98 2.81 0.31 -5.52
C LEU A 98 4.16 0.72 -4.96
N PRO A 99 5.29 0.22 -5.53
CA PRO A 99 6.63 0.50 -5.03
C PRO A 99 7.08 1.93 -5.31
N GLN A 100 8.10 2.36 -4.57
CA GLN A 100 8.81 3.62 -4.79
C GLN A 100 9.48 3.64 -6.16
N GLU A 101 10.20 2.56 -6.50
CA GLU A 101 10.88 2.44 -7.77
C GLU A 101 9.92 2.05 -8.90
N THR A 102 10.26 2.48 -10.12
CA THR A 102 9.52 2.13 -11.33
C THR A 102 9.41 0.62 -11.49
N SER A 103 8.17 0.11 -11.46
CA SER A 103 7.87 -1.32 -11.51
C SER A 103 7.38 -1.82 -12.87
N ILE A 104 7.26 -0.91 -13.87
CA ILE A 104 6.72 -1.24 -15.18
C ILE A 104 7.56 -2.31 -15.91
N PHE A 105 6.92 -3.25 -16.58
CA PHE A 105 7.60 -4.21 -17.44
C PHE A 105 8.05 -3.52 -18.74
N ARG A 106 9.32 -3.13 -18.78
CA ARG A 106 9.90 -2.27 -19.82
C ARG A 106 9.79 -2.85 -21.24
N GLY A 107 9.81 -4.18 -21.39
CA GLY A 107 9.71 -4.87 -22.68
C GLY A 107 8.28 -5.08 -23.19
N LEU A 108 7.28 -4.66 -22.42
CA LEU A 108 5.86 -4.82 -22.75
C LEU A 108 5.24 -3.49 -23.16
N THR A 109 4.11 -3.54 -23.88
CA THR A 109 3.25 -2.38 -24.13
C THR A 109 2.43 -2.03 -22.87
N VAL A 110 1.72 -0.91 -22.88
CA VAL A 110 0.78 -0.51 -21.84
C VAL A 110 -0.27 -1.59 -21.61
N GLU A 111 -0.93 -2.03 -22.69
CA GLU A 111 -1.92 -3.10 -22.65
C GLU A 111 -1.35 -4.38 -22.05
N GLN A 112 -0.19 -4.83 -22.52
CA GLN A 112 0.47 -6.03 -22.02
C GLN A 112 0.88 -5.93 -20.55
N ASN A 113 1.26 -4.74 -20.08
CA ASN A 113 1.54 -4.53 -18.67
C ASN A 113 0.32 -4.78 -17.79
N ILE A 114 -0.85 -4.31 -18.20
CA ILE A 114 -2.10 -4.50 -17.45
C ILE A 114 -2.58 -5.95 -17.59
N LEU A 115 -2.59 -6.48 -18.82
CA LEU A 115 -2.98 -7.87 -19.10
C LEU A 115 -2.17 -8.89 -18.33
N SER A 116 -0.86 -8.67 -18.13
CA SER A 116 0.01 -9.61 -17.39
C SER A 116 -0.47 -9.90 -15.96
N VAL A 117 -1.22 -8.99 -15.37
CA VAL A 117 -1.83 -9.16 -14.05
C VAL A 117 -3.27 -9.68 -14.17
N LEU A 118 -4.03 -9.15 -15.12
CA LEU A 118 -5.40 -9.58 -15.35
C LEU A 118 -5.50 -11.06 -15.73
N GLU A 119 -4.55 -11.61 -16.49
CA GLU A 119 -4.49 -13.04 -16.84
C GLU A 119 -4.40 -13.97 -15.62
N ILE A 120 -3.87 -13.44 -14.50
CA ILE A 120 -3.78 -14.17 -13.23
C ILE A 120 -5.04 -13.96 -12.39
N ALA A 121 -5.61 -12.74 -12.42
CA ALA A 121 -6.71 -12.33 -11.57
C ALA A 121 -8.08 -12.74 -12.12
N GLU A 122 -8.27 -12.71 -13.45
CA GLU A 122 -9.55 -12.96 -14.12
C GLU A 122 -9.40 -14.07 -15.19
N PRO A 123 -9.88 -15.29 -14.90
CA PRO A 123 -9.80 -16.41 -15.83
C PRO A 123 -10.70 -16.28 -17.06
N ASP A 124 -11.84 -15.57 -16.94
CA ASP A 124 -12.77 -15.36 -18.05
C ASP A 124 -12.24 -14.32 -19.02
N ASP A 125 -12.12 -14.67 -20.29
CA ASP A 125 -11.54 -13.80 -21.31
C ASP A 125 -12.37 -12.54 -21.55
N ASP A 126 -13.70 -12.64 -21.61
CA ASP A 126 -14.58 -11.50 -21.90
C ASP A 126 -14.54 -10.52 -20.72
N ALA A 127 -14.63 -11.00 -19.48
CA ALA A 127 -14.51 -10.18 -18.28
C ALA A 127 -13.12 -9.52 -18.17
N ARG A 128 -12.06 -10.27 -18.49
CA ARG A 128 -10.68 -9.78 -18.48
C ARG A 128 -10.47 -8.63 -19.47
N TYR A 129 -10.93 -8.75 -20.71
CA TYR A 129 -10.83 -7.68 -21.69
C TYR A 129 -11.75 -6.49 -21.37
N ALA A 130 -12.94 -6.73 -20.83
CA ALA A 130 -13.80 -5.66 -20.35
C ALA A 130 -13.14 -4.85 -19.21
N ARG A 131 -12.46 -5.53 -18.27
CA ARG A 131 -11.71 -4.88 -17.21
C ARG A 131 -10.50 -4.12 -17.74
N LEU A 132 -9.79 -4.66 -18.74
CA LEU A 132 -8.70 -3.97 -19.42
C LEU A 132 -9.17 -2.65 -20.04
N GLU A 133 -10.25 -2.65 -20.82
CA GLU A 133 -10.81 -1.44 -21.45
C GLU A 133 -11.19 -0.41 -20.39
N GLN A 134 -11.82 -0.85 -19.31
CA GLN A 134 -12.17 0.03 -18.19
C GLN A 134 -10.92 0.70 -17.58
N LEU A 135 -9.86 -0.06 -17.31
CA LEU A 135 -8.62 0.48 -16.73
C LEU A 135 -7.90 1.42 -17.70
N LEU A 136 -7.86 1.10 -19.00
CA LEU A 136 -7.26 1.95 -20.02
C LEU A 136 -8.00 3.29 -20.12
N ASP A 137 -9.32 3.28 -20.13
CA ASP A 137 -10.15 4.50 -20.20
C ASP A 137 -9.99 5.34 -18.95
N GLU A 138 -10.12 4.74 -17.81
CA GLU A 138 -10.07 5.37 -16.50
C GLU A 138 -8.74 6.11 -16.23
N PHE A 139 -7.61 5.50 -16.65
CA PHE A 139 -6.28 6.10 -16.48
C PHE A 139 -5.82 6.92 -17.72
N GLY A 140 -6.71 7.17 -18.69
CA GLY A 140 -6.38 7.93 -19.88
C GLY A 140 -5.27 7.29 -20.72
N LEU A 141 -5.24 5.96 -20.80
CA LEU A 141 -4.21 5.17 -21.48
C LEU A 141 -4.67 4.58 -22.81
N VAL A 142 -5.92 4.80 -23.23
CA VAL A 142 -6.50 4.22 -24.47
C VAL A 142 -5.64 4.52 -25.69
N SER A 143 -5.22 5.77 -25.87
CA SER A 143 -4.38 6.19 -27.01
C SER A 143 -2.95 5.64 -26.95
N LEU A 144 -2.52 5.17 -25.77
CA LEU A 144 -1.18 4.65 -25.50
C LEU A 144 -1.15 3.13 -25.41
N ARG A 145 -2.27 2.42 -25.61
CA ARG A 145 -2.39 0.98 -25.37
C ARG A 145 -1.29 0.16 -26.03
N ALA A 146 -0.95 0.47 -27.28
CA ALA A 146 0.09 -0.21 -28.04
C ALA A 146 1.50 0.40 -27.88
N ALA A 147 1.64 1.49 -27.11
CA ALA A 147 2.92 2.13 -26.89
C ALA A 147 3.83 1.24 -26.03
N PRO A 148 5.12 1.10 -26.42
CA PRO A 148 6.10 0.44 -25.55
C PRO A 148 6.24 1.19 -24.22
N ALA A 149 6.32 0.47 -23.12
CA ALA A 149 6.41 1.07 -21.78
C ALA A 149 7.64 2.00 -21.62
N MET A 150 8.71 1.74 -22.37
CA MET A 150 9.91 2.59 -22.37
C MET A 150 9.70 3.96 -23.03
N ALA A 151 8.69 4.12 -23.88
CA ALA A 151 8.39 5.37 -24.58
C ALA A 151 7.51 6.32 -23.74
N LEU A 152 6.96 5.85 -22.63
CA LEU A 152 6.07 6.61 -21.77
C LEU A 152 6.83 7.72 -21.01
N SER A 153 6.21 8.89 -20.91
CA SER A 153 6.60 9.91 -19.93
C SER A 153 6.49 9.40 -18.50
N GLY A 154 7.06 10.12 -17.52
CA GLY A 154 6.99 9.74 -16.11
C GLY A 154 5.54 9.59 -15.62
N GLY A 155 4.68 10.56 -15.92
CA GLY A 155 3.26 10.52 -15.51
C GLY A 155 2.46 9.41 -16.20
N GLU A 156 2.65 9.19 -17.52
CA GLU A 156 1.99 8.09 -18.24
C GLU A 156 2.41 6.73 -17.69
N ARG A 157 3.70 6.58 -17.39
CA ARG A 157 4.25 5.37 -16.78
C ARG A 157 3.62 5.11 -15.41
N ARG A 158 3.53 6.15 -14.57
CA ARG A 158 2.91 6.04 -13.25
C ARG A 158 1.44 5.65 -13.33
N ARG A 159 0.67 6.24 -14.25
CA ARG A 159 -0.73 5.84 -14.49
C ARG A 159 -0.84 4.37 -14.93
N CYS A 160 0.07 3.89 -15.77
CA CYS A 160 0.09 2.48 -16.18
C CYS A 160 0.43 1.53 -15.00
N GLU A 161 1.36 1.90 -14.13
CA GLU A 161 1.69 1.13 -12.91
C GLU A 161 0.51 1.06 -11.95
N ILE A 162 -0.21 2.16 -11.80
CA ILE A 162 -1.41 2.24 -10.97
C ILE A 162 -2.52 1.37 -11.55
N ALA A 163 -2.84 1.53 -12.84
CA ALA A 163 -3.83 0.70 -13.53
C ALA A 163 -3.52 -0.79 -13.38
N ARG A 164 -2.25 -1.17 -13.53
CA ARG A 164 -1.79 -2.54 -13.33
C ARG A 164 -1.98 -3.00 -11.87
N SER A 165 -1.70 -2.16 -10.89
CA SER A 165 -1.86 -2.52 -9.48
C SER A 165 -3.32 -2.67 -9.05
N LEU A 166 -4.24 -2.01 -9.76
CA LEU A 166 -5.69 -2.11 -9.57
C LEU A 166 -6.33 -3.26 -10.35
N ALA A 167 -5.58 -3.93 -11.20
CA ALA A 167 -6.08 -5.05 -12.00
C ALA A 167 -6.53 -6.24 -11.14
N THR A 168 -6.00 -6.40 -9.93
CA THR A 168 -6.39 -7.45 -8.98
C THR A 168 -7.59 -7.07 -8.09
N ASP A 169 -8.18 -5.89 -8.28
CA ASP A 169 -9.26 -5.33 -7.46
C ASP A 169 -8.94 -5.39 -5.94
N PRO A 170 -7.85 -4.73 -5.51
CA PRO A 170 -7.39 -4.83 -4.14
C PRO A 170 -8.35 -4.17 -3.15
N SER A 171 -8.45 -4.74 -1.94
CA SER A 171 -9.18 -4.14 -0.82
C SER A 171 -8.31 -3.17 -0.01
N ILE A 172 -7.00 -3.42 -0.01
CA ILE A 172 -5.98 -2.57 0.62
C ILE A 172 -4.85 -2.33 -0.37
N MET A 173 -4.42 -1.08 -0.50
CA MET A 173 -3.27 -0.67 -1.30
C MET A 173 -2.12 -0.20 -0.40
N LEU A 174 -0.93 -0.73 -0.63
CA LEU A 174 0.31 -0.30 0.02
C LEU A 174 1.08 0.64 -0.91
N LEU A 175 1.36 1.86 -0.46
CA LEU A 175 2.15 2.86 -1.20
C LEU A 175 3.48 3.09 -0.47
N ASP A 176 4.57 2.71 -1.12
CA ASP A 176 5.92 2.81 -0.56
C ASP A 176 6.59 4.09 -1.06
N GLU A 177 6.78 5.05 -0.17
CA GLU A 177 7.39 6.35 -0.42
C GLU A 177 6.88 7.06 -1.71
N PRO A 178 5.56 7.22 -1.87
CA PRO A 178 4.99 7.74 -3.12
C PRO A 178 5.39 9.18 -3.45
N PHE A 179 5.86 9.96 -2.46
CA PHE A 179 6.33 11.34 -2.64
C PHE A 179 7.85 11.46 -2.80
N ALA A 180 8.59 10.35 -2.75
CA ALA A 180 10.04 10.41 -2.83
C ALA A 180 10.53 10.76 -4.25
N GLY A 181 11.35 11.81 -4.34
CA GLY A 181 12.02 12.19 -5.58
C GLY A 181 11.11 12.69 -6.71
N ILE A 182 9.87 13.06 -6.41
CA ILE A 182 8.92 13.61 -7.39
C ILE A 182 8.87 15.13 -7.34
N ASP A 183 8.50 15.73 -8.47
CA ASP A 183 8.29 17.17 -8.58
C ASP A 183 6.92 17.60 -8.00
N PRO A 184 6.73 18.91 -7.68
CA PRO A 184 5.48 19.40 -7.08
C PRO A 184 4.21 19.13 -7.89
N ILE A 185 4.32 19.00 -9.23
CA ILE A 185 3.15 18.70 -10.09
C ILE A 185 2.73 17.25 -9.86
N SER A 186 3.68 16.35 -9.82
CA SER A 186 3.45 14.93 -9.58
C SER A 186 2.92 14.62 -8.17
N ILE A 187 3.10 15.52 -7.19
CA ILE A 187 2.45 15.42 -5.86
C ILE A 187 0.92 15.46 -6.00
N ALA A 188 0.40 16.34 -6.86
CA ALA A 188 -1.04 16.43 -7.10
C ALA A 188 -1.60 15.12 -7.67
N ASP A 189 -0.88 14.47 -8.59
CA ASP A 189 -1.28 13.18 -9.18
C ASP A 189 -1.39 12.07 -8.12
N ILE A 190 -0.45 12.05 -7.14
CA ILE A 190 -0.51 11.09 -6.02
C ILE A 190 -1.69 11.39 -5.10
N ARG A 191 -1.97 12.66 -4.82
CA ARG A 191 -3.14 13.05 -4.01
C ARG A 191 -4.45 12.61 -4.68
N GLU A 192 -4.60 12.86 -5.98
CA GLU A 192 -5.77 12.41 -6.74
C GLU A 192 -5.90 10.88 -6.73
N LEU A 193 -4.79 10.15 -6.93
CA LEU A 193 -4.78 8.70 -6.80
C LEU A 193 -5.33 8.24 -5.44
N VAL A 194 -4.81 8.80 -4.35
CA VAL A 194 -5.24 8.39 -2.99
C VAL A 194 -6.72 8.69 -2.76
N ILE A 195 -7.22 9.84 -3.26
CA ILE A 195 -8.64 10.20 -3.19
C ILE A 195 -9.49 9.19 -3.98
N ASP A 196 -9.04 8.79 -5.16
CA ASP A 196 -9.76 7.81 -6.00
C ASP A 196 -9.77 6.43 -5.38
N LEU A 197 -8.67 5.97 -4.78
CA LEU A 197 -8.62 4.71 -4.03
C LEU A 197 -9.63 4.72 -2.88
N LYS A 198 -9.67 5.82 -2.12
CA LYS A 198 -10.62 6.00 -1.02
C LYS A 198 -12.09 5.96 -1.49
N ARG A 199 -12.41 6.63 -2.61
CA ARG A 199 -13.77 6.61 -3.21
C ARG A 199 -14.23 5.21 -3.64
N ARG A 200 -13.30 4.31 -3.94
CA ARG A 200 -13.54 2.91 -4.30
C ARG A 200 -13.62 1.97 -3.10
N ASP A 201 -13.67 2.50 -1.89
CA ASP A 201 -13.63 1.70 -0.64
C ASP A 201 -12.31 0.88 -0.50
N ILE A 202 -11.22 1.33 -1.14
CA ILE A 202 -9.89 0.75 -1.00
C ILE A 202 -9.17 1.44 0.15
N GLY A 203 -8.75 0.68 1.17
CA GLY A 203 -7.92 1.21 2.25
C GLY A 203 -6.48 1.43 1.77
N VAL A 204 -5.80 2.44 2.28
CA VAL A 204 -4.44 2.80 1.84
C VAL A 204 -3.50 2.89 3.03
N LEU A 205 -2.38 2.17 2.97
CA LEU A 205 -1.26 2.34 3.90
C LEU A 205 -0.11 3.01 3.15
N ILE A 206 0.30 4.19 3.61
CA ILE A 206 1.37 4.98 3.01
C ILE A 206 2.56 5.04 3.97
N THR A 207 3.76 4.76 3.49
CA THR A 207 5.00 5.14 4.17
C THR A 207 5.75 6.18 3.35
N ASP A 208 6.24 7.25 4.00
CA ASP A 208 7.00 8.30 3.31
C ASP A 208 7.91 9.06 4.29
N HIS A 209 8.91 9.72 3.74
CA HIS A 209 9.79 10.64 4.46
C HIS A 209 9.27 12.08 4.43
N ASN A 210 8.40 12.41 3.48
CA ASN A 210 7.76 13.72 3.37
C ASN A 210 6.53 13.79 4.29
N VAL A 211 6.79 14.08 5.56
CA VAL A 211 5.78 14.07 6.62
C VAL A 211 4.64 15.04 6.32
N ARG A 212 4.96 16.26 5.83
CA ARG A 212 3.94 17.29 5.58
C ARG A 212 2.96 16.83 4.51
N GLU A 213 3.46 16.41 3.34
CA GLU A 213 2.62 15.94 2.24
C GLU A 213 1.77 14.74 2.65
N THR A 214 2.36 13.82 3.42
CA THR A 214 1.63 12.65 3.92
C THR A 214 0.50 13.06 4.87
N LEU A 215 0.77 13.94 5.87
CA LEU A 215 -0.23 14.35 6.84
C LEU A 215 -1.39 15.15 6.23
N GLU A 216 -1.21 15.75 5.05
CA GLU A 216 -2.27 16.46 4.33
C GLU A 216 -3.29 15.52 3.66
N ILE A 217 -2.93 14.24 3.42
CA ILE A 217 -3.78 13.30 2.67
C ILE A 217 -4.29 12.13 3.50
N VAL A 218 -3.72 11.88 4.69
CA VAL A 218 -4.12 10.75 5.53
C VAL A 218 -5.27 11.13 6.48
N ASP A 219 -6.15 10.16 6.74
CA ASP A 219 -7.18 10.28 7.77
C ASP A 219 -6.59 10.08 9.17
N ARG A 220 -5.58 9.20 9.27
CA ARG A 220 -4.91 8.83 10.50
C ARG A 220 -3.43 8.53 10.24
N ALA A 221 -2.58 8.83 11.21
CA ALA A 221 -1.18 8.44 11.16
C ALA A 221 -0.79 7.55 12.35
N CYS A 222 0.12 6.62 12.06
CA CYS A 222 0.78 5.77 13.03
C CYS A 222 2.27 6.13 13.03
N ILE A 223 2.79 6.59 14.18
CA ILE A 223 4.20 6.90 14.35
C ILE A 223 4.90 5.70 14.98
N ILE A 224 5.89 5.16 14.27
CA ILE A 224 6.80 4.15 14.82
C ILE A 224 8.07 4.86 15.30
N TYR A 225 8.48 4.54 16.52
CA TYR A 225 9.70 4.98 17.13
C TYR A 225 10.34 3.82 17.91
N ASP A 226 11.61 3.56 17.66
CA ASP A 226 12.37 2.46 18.28
C ASP A 226 11.62 1.11 18.30
N GLY A 227 11.07 0.73 17.14
CA GLY A 227 10.38 -0.55 16.94
C GLY A 227 9.02 -0.70 17.61
N GLN A 228 8.44 0.40 18.13
CA GLN A 228 7.13 0.42 18.79
C GLN A 228 6.25 1.52 18.22
N VAL A 229 4.94 1.39 18.43
CA VAL A 229 4.00 2.46 18.10
C VAL A 229 4.05 3.52 19.18
N LEU A 230 4.57 4.69 18.84
CA LEU A 230 4.63 5.85 19.72
C LEU A 230 3.27 6.57 19.79
N PHE A 231 2.60 6.69 18.64
CA PHE A 231 1.34 7.44 18.52
C PHE A 231 0.47 6.87 17.40
N GLN A 232 -0.84 6.89 17.61
CA GLN A 232 -1.83 6.69 16.54
C GLN A 232 -2.98 7.69 16.72
N GLY A 233 -3.34 8.40 15.65
CA GLY A 233 -4.42 9.39 15.70
C GLY A 233 -4.52 10.23 14.44
N THR A 234 -5.41 11.22 14.48
CA THR A 234 -5.56 12.18 13.37
C THR A 234 -4.31 13.06 13.21
N PRO A 235 -4.05 13.61 12.00
CA PRO A 235 -2.94 14.54 11.78
C PRO A 235 -2.91 15.71 12.79
N GLN A 236 -4.07 16.27 13.12
CA GLN A 236 -4.18 17.37 14.08
C GLN A 236 -3.76 16.95 15.50
N ALA A 237 -4.22 15.77 15.94
CA ALA A 237 -3.84 15.24 17.26
C ALA A 237 -2.34 14.91 17.30
N LEU A 238 -1.79 14.39 16.21
CA LEU A 238 -0.36 14.07 16.07
C LEU A 238 0.52 15.32 16.21
N VAL A 239 0.17 16.40 15.51
CA VAL A 239 0.93 17.67 15.57
C VAL A 239 0.83 18.33 16.93
N ALA A 240 -0.26 18.11 17.68
CA ALA A 240 -0.45 18.63 19.03
C ALA A 240 0.27 17.80 20.11
N ASP A 241 0.67 16.56 19.82
CA ASP A 241 1.29 15.67 20.78
C ASP A 241 2.74 16.10 21.09
N GLN A 242 3.03 16.31 22.38
CA GLN A 242 4.33 16.81 22.84
C GLN A 242 5.45 15.79 22.65
N GLU A 243 5.16 14.50 22.80
CA GLU A 243 6.17 13.46 22.66
C GLU A 243 6.54 13.23 21.19
N VAL A 244 5.55 13.24 20.30
CA VAL A 244 5.77 13.20 18.84
C VAL A 244 6.58 14.40 18.35
N ARG A 245 6.28 15.61 18.85
CA ARG A 245 7.05 16.82 18.53
C ARG A 245 8.50 16.69 19.00
N ARG A 246 8.71 16.26 20.23
CA ARG A 246 10.06 16.13 20.82
C ARG A 246 10.91 15.09 20.11
N LEU A 247 10.33 13.92 19.74
CA LEU A 247 11.08 12.77 19.23
C LEU A 247 11.16 12.69 17.71
N TYR A 248 10.22 13.33 16.99
CA TYR A 248 10.10 13.14 15.56
C TYR A 248 9.91 14.42 14.75
N LEU A 249 8.90 15.24 15.03
CA LEU A 249 8.57 16.40 14.19
C LEU A 249 9.48 17.61 14.39
N GLY A 250 9.98 17.81 15.62
CA GLY A 250 10.63 19.05 16.04
C GLY A 250 9.62 20.12 16.53
N GLU A 251 10.09 21.00 17.41
CA GLU A 251 9.24 22.01 18.07
C GLU A 251 8.62 23.04 17.11
N SER A 252 9.29 23.33 15.99
CA SER A 252 8.85 24.33 15.00
C SER A 252 7.94 23.76 13.90
N PHE A 253 7.60 22.47 13.94
CA PHE A 253 6.75 21.87 12.90
C PHE A 253 5.32 22.43 12.95
N ALA A 254 4.80 22.81 11.76
CA ALA A 254 3.40 23.21 11.53
C ALA A 254 2.91 22.61 10.21
N LEU A 255 1.64 22.23 10.17
CA LEU A 255 0.92 21.82 8.96
C LEU A 255 0.51 23.03 8.14
#